data_c81ec1cdd65ebf1b23e3440391e4df24
#
_entry.id   c81ec1cdd65ebf1b23e3440391e4df24
#
_cell.length_a   1.000
_cell.length_b   1.000
_cell.length_c   1.000
_cell.angle_alpha   90.00
_cell.angle_beta   90.00
_cell.angle_gamma   90.00
#
_symmetry.space_group_name_H-M   'P 1'
#
loop_
_entity.id
_entity.type
_entity.pdbx_description
1 polymer ?
#
loop_
_entity_poly.entity_id
_entity_poly.type
_entity_poly.pdbx_seq_one_letter_code
_entity_poly.pdbx_strand_id
1 'polypeptide(L)'
;IKFMKDLLKLFKQEEENNFNAIKAGLASGQQIRSWSFGEVKKPETINYRTFKPERDGLFCAKIFGPVKDYECICGKYKRMKHRGVVCEKCGVEVTLAKVRRERMGHIELAAPVAHIWFLKSLPSRISLLLDKTLREVERILYFESFVVTDPGMTDLEKGQILDEEEYFEKLEEFGEEFSAGMGAESVKILLSEMNLDNEISEVQEQIDSTNSDAKKKKLSKRLKILKAFTSSNNKPE
;
A
#
# COMPACT_ATOMS: atom_id res chain seq x y z
N ILE A 1 -5.42 53.10 7.41
CA ILE A 1 -4.83 52.07 6.48
C ILE A 1 -3.80 51.21 7.25
N LYS A 2 -2.94 51.77 8.12
CA LYS A 2 -1.95 51.04 8.92
C LYS A 2 -2.63 50.12 9.96
N PHE A 3 -3.62 50.60 10.65
CA PHE A 3 -4.40 49.84 11.66
C PHE A 3 -5.15 48.64 11.05
N MET A 4 -5.68 48.78 9.84
CA MET A 4 -6.35 47.68 9.13
C MET A 4 -5.37 46.59 8.63
N LYS A 5 -4.13 46.97 8.27
CA LYS A 5 -3.05 46.03 7.94
C LYS A 5 -2.56 45.26 9.16
N ASP A 6 -2.52 45.91 10.33
CA ASP A 6 -2.11 45.25 11.57
C ASP A 6 -3.22 44.34 12.12
N LEU A 7 -4.49 44.71 11.93
CA LEU A 7 -5.64 43.81 12.22
C LEU A 7 -5.65 42.59 11.30
N LEU A 8 -5.35 42.74 10.00
CA LEU A 8 -5.21 41.64 9.04
C LEU A 8 -4.01 40.72 9.34
N LYS A 9 -2.95 41.24 9.97
CA LYS A 9 -1.84 40.43 10.48
C LYS A 9 -2.23 39.61 11.73
N LEU A 10 -3.08 40.15 12.61
CA LEU A 10 -3.62 39.41 13.76
C LEU A 10 -4.59 38.28 13.36
N PHE A 11 -5.29 38.43 12.22
CA PHE A 11 -6.13 37.35 11.65
C PHE A 11 -5.38 36.37 10.74
N LYS A 12 -4.16 36.69 10.31
CA LYS A 12 -3.16 35.79 9.79
C LYS A 12 -2.25 35.35 10.94
N GLN A 13 -2.78 34.64 11.90
CA GLN A 13 -1.98 33.64 12.61
C GLN A 13 -1.66 32.57 11.57
N GLU A 14 -0.56 32.78 10.85
CA GLU A 14 0.20 31.67 10.32
C GLU A 14 0.51 30.83 11.56
N GLU A 15 -0.12 29.68 11.70
CA GLU A 15 0.32 28.67 12.63
C GLU A 15 1.80 28.45 12.28
N GLU A 16 2.68 29.06 13.05
CA GLU A 16 4.11 28.77 12.98
C GLU A 16 4.22 27.29 13.32
N ASN A 17 4.40 26.47 12.30
CA ASN A 17 4.63 25.06 12.44
C ASN A 17 5.97 24.84 13.13
N ASN A 18 5.98 25.02 14.46
CA ASN A 18 7.14 24.75 15.29
C ASN A 18 7.32 23.24 15.45
N PHE A 19 8.03 22.64 14.51
CA PHE A 19 8.44 21.24 14.59
C PHE A 19 9.96 21.12 14.52
N ASN A 20 10.53 20.20 15.29
CA ASN A 20 11.98 19.97 15.34
C ASN A 20 12.45 18.91 14.35
N ALA A 21 11.54 18.08 13.86
CA ALA A 21 11.86 16.99 12.93
C ALA A 21 10.65 16.61 12.07
N ILE A 22 10.95 16.06 10.90
CA ILE A 22 9.99 15.46 9.99
C ILE A 22 10.26 13.95 9.94
N LYS A 23 9.23 13.12 10.17
CA LYS A 23 9.30 11.67 10.05
C LYS A 23 8.50 11.22 8.84
N ALA A 24 9.18 10.57 7.89
CA ALA A 24 8.52 9.88 6.79
C ALA A 24 8.23 8.43 7.19
N GLY A 25 7.03 7.96 6.92
CA GLY A 25 6.61 6.59 7.22
C GLY A 25 5.51 6.13 6.26
N LEU A 26 5.18 4.85 6.33
CA LEU A 26 4.05 4.28 5.60
C LEU A 26 2.76 4.48 6.39
N ALA A 27 1.67 4.74 5.67
CA ALA A 27 0.33 4.79 6.23
C ALA A 27 -0.39 3.46 6.00
N SER A 28 -1.13 2.99 7.00
CA SER A 28 -2.01 1.84 6.83
C SER A 28 -3.23 2.17 5.96
N GLY A 29 -3.86 1.15 5.36
CA GLY A 29 -5.09 1.33 4.58
C GLY A 29 -6.21 2.02 5.39
N GLN A 30 -6.34 1.68 6.68
CA GLN A 30 -7.29 2.34 7.58
C GLN A 30 -6.98 3.83 7.77
N GLN A 31 -5.71 4.17 7.92
CA GLN A 31 -5.26 5.55 8.05
C GLN A 31 -5.52 6.35 6.77
N ILE A 32 -5.25 5.76 5.59
CA ILE A 32 -5.55 6.39 4.31
C ILE A 32 -7.05 6.62 4.15
N ARG A 33 -7.91 5.65 4.51
CA ARG A 33 -9.36 5.81 4.48
C ARG A 33 -9.83 6.91 5.43
N SER A 34 -9.22 7.07 6.60
CA SER A 34 -9.57 8.13 7.55
C SER A 34 -9.28 9.54 7.03
N TRP A 35 -8.27 9.69 6.17
CA TRP A 35 -7.92 10.96 5.52
C TRP A 35 -8.74 11.23 4.25
N SER A 36 -9.37 10.22 3.69
CA SER A 36 -10.02 10.28 2.39
C SER A 36 -11.41 10.89 2.46
N PHE A 37 -11.74 11.71 1.49
CA PHE A 37 -13.08 12.26 1.27
C PHE A 37 -13.97 11.37 0.41
N GLY A 38 -13.44 10.27 -0.12
CA GLY A 38 -14.20 9.30 -0.89
C GLY A 38 -13.33 8.41 -1.77
N GLU A 39 -13.95 7.34 -2.25
CA GLU A 39 -13.32 6.35 -3.13
C GLU A 39 -13.41 6.79 -4.59
N VAL A 40 -12.28 6.73 -5.29
CA VAL A 40 -12.20 6.90 -6.75
C VAL A 40 -12.41 5.54 -7.41
N LYS A 41 -13.55 5.38 -8.11
CA LYS A 41 -13.98 4.10 -8.71
C LYS A 41 -13.69 4.00 -10.21
N LYS A 42 -13.44 5.14 -10.86
CA LYS A 42 -13.31 5.22 -12.31
C LYS A 42 -12.01 5.90 -12.70
N PRO A 43 -11.36 5.47 -13.79
CA PRO A 43 -10.12 6.07 -14.27
C PRO A 43 -10.34 7.40 -15.02
N GLU A 44 -11.59 7.73 -15.35
CA GLU A 44 -11.92 8.94 -16.10
C GLU A 44 -11.57 10.20 -15.31
N THR A 45 -11.10 11.21 -16.01
CA THR A 45 -10.72 12.51 -15.46
C THR A 45 -11.81 13.56 -15.68
N ILE A 46 -12.03 13.93 -16.92
CA ILE A 46 -13.02 14.94 -17.36
C ILE A 46 -13.87 14.41 -18.51
N ASN A 47 -15.06 14.95 -18.63
CA ASN A 47 -15.90 14.75 -19.81
C ASN A 47 -15.40 15.65 -20.94
N TYR A 48 -14.98 15.08 -22.06
CA TYR A 48 -14.41 15.81 -23.20
C TYR A 48 -15.38 16.78 -23.88
N ARG A 49 -16.70 16.54 -23.74
CA ARG A 49 -17.73 17.41 -24.32
C ARG A 49 -18.01 18.61 -23.42
N THR A 50 -18.04 18.43 -22.11
CA THR A 50 -18.45 19.48 -21.16
C THR A 50 -17.29 20.08 -20.38
N PHE A 51 -16.10 19.49 -20.46
CA PHE A 51 -14.89 19.81 -19.68
C PHE A 51 -15.10 19.81 -18.15
N LYS A 52 -16.16 19.14 -17.69
CA LYS A 52 -16.43 18.97 -16.26
C LYS A 52 -15.83 17.66 -15.74
N PRO A 53 -15.36 17.64 -14.48
CA PRO A 53 -14.90 16.40 -13.86
C PRO A 53 -15.97 15.32 -13.88
N GLU A 54 -15.56 14.10 -14.26
CA GLU A 54 -16.44 12.92 -14.21
C GLU A 54 -16.70 12.52 -12.76
N ARG A 55 -17.90 12.01 -12.53
CA ARG A 55 -18.32 11.55 -11.21
C ARG A 55 -17.59 10.26 -10.88
N ASP A 56 -17.10 10.17 -9.63
CA ASP A 56 -16.33 9.06 -9.07
C ASP A 56 -15.00 8.77 -9.80
N GLY A 57 -14.58 9.72 -10.67
CA GLY A 57 -13.29 9.69 -11.37
C GLY A 57 -12.17 10.39 -10.61
N LEU A 58 -10.99 10.43 -11.22
CA LEU A 58 -9.76 10.98 -10.63
C LEU A 58 -9.85 12.48 -10.28
N PHE A 59 -10.77 13.24 -10.90
CA PHE A 59 -11.00 14.66 -10.64
C PHE A 59 -12.38 14.95 -10.05
N CYS A 60 -13.08 13.95 -9.53
CA CYS A 60 -14.45 14.05 -9.03
C CYS A 60 -14.64 15.24 -8.08
N ALA A 61 -15.61 16.10 -8.41
CA ALA A 61 -15.90 17.27 -7.59
C ALA A 61 -16.60 16.91 -6.26
N LYS A 62 -17.28 15.78 -6.18
CA LYS A 62 -17.88 15.26 -4.95
C LYS A 62 -16.81 14.88 -3.93
N ILE A 63 -15.71 14.28 -4.38
CA ILE A 63 -14.61 13.83 -3.52
C ILE A 63 -13.67 15.00 -3.20
N PHE A 64 -13.17 15.68 -4.22
CA PHE A 64 -12.11 16.68 -4.06
C PHE A 64 -12.62 18.11 -3.87
N GLY A 65 -13.87 18.39 -4.15
CA GLY A 65 -14.44 19.72 -4.02
C GLY A 65 -14.76 20.40 -5.35
N PRO A 66 -15.36 21.60 -5.30
CA PRO A 66 -15.82 22.32 -6.47
C PRO A 66 -14.65 22.80 -7.35
N VAL A 67 -14.91 22.98 -8.65
CA VAL A 67 -13.93 23.50 -9.61
C VAL A 67 -13.87 25.04 -9.55
N LYS A 68 -15.00 25.68 -9.25
CA LYS A 68 -15.12 27.14 -9.08
C LYS A 68 -15.52 27.46 -7.65
N ASP A 69 -15.02 28.59 -7.14
CA ASP A 69 -15.32 29.04 -5.79
C ASP A 69 -16.83 29.20 -5.58
N TYR A 70 -17.32 28.57 -4.51
CA TYR A 70 -18.73 28.65 -4.09
C TYR A 70 -19.76 28.28 -5.16
N GLU A 71 -19.40 27.38 -6.09
CA GLU A 71 -20.30 26.90 -7.13
C GLU A 71 -20.29 25.37 -7.19
N CYS A 72 -21.46 24.74 -7.08
CA CYS A 72 -21.57 23.30 -7.29
C CYS A 72 -21.52 22.97 -8.80
N ILE A 73 -21.14 21.74 -9.16
CA ILE A 73 -20.89 21.36 -10.56
C ILE A 73 -22.15 21.40 -11.46
N CYS A 74 -23.34 21.19 -10.88
CA CYS A 74 -24.61 21.28 -11.59
C CYS A 74 -25.16 22.70 -11.70
N GLY A 75 -24.56 23.69 -11.00
CA GLY A 75 -24.96 25.09 -11.02
C GLY A 75 -26.21 25.44 -10.19
N LYS A 76 -26.77 24.46 -9.40
CA LYS A 76 -27.93 24.73 -8.53
C LYS A 76 -27.59 25.73 -7.44
N TYR A 77 -26.44 25.56 -6.78
CA TYR A 77 -25.94 26.47 -5.76
C TYR A 77 -24.77 27.26 -6.30
N LYS A 78 -24.88 28.58 -6.21
CA LYS A 78 -23.86 29.55 -6.61
C LYS A 78 -23.73 30.62 -5.54
N ARG A 79 -22.55 31.22 -5.46
CA ARG A 79 -22.20 32.30 -4.54
C ARG A 79 -22.04 31.88 -3.09
N MET A 80 -21.38 32.75 -2.33
CA MET A 80 -20.95 32.55 -0.94
C MET A 80 -22.08 32.31 0.06
N LYS A 81 -23.34 32.78 -0.27
CA LYS A 81 -24.49 32.59 0.63
C LYS A 81 -24.84 31.13 0.91
N HIS A 82 -24.38 30.20 0.08
CA HIS A 82 -24.61 28.77 0.23
C HIS A 82 -23.37 28.02 0.72
N ARG A 83 -22.39 28.72 1.31
CA ARG A 83 -21.16 28.13 1.81
C ARG A 83 -21.44 26.96 2.77
N GLY A 84 -20.76 25.83 2.58
CA GLY A 84 -20.89 24.63 3.42
C GLY A 84 -22.08 23.73 3.08
N VAL A 85 -22.96 24.16 2.15
CA VAL A 85 -24.09 23.33 1.71
C VAL A 85 -23.59 22.23 0.78
N VAL A 86 -23.98 20.98 1.02
CA VAL A 86 -23.78 19.88 0.09
C VAL A 86 -24.96 19.82 -0.88
N CYS A 87 -24.70 19.91 -2.17
CA CYS A 87 -25.74 19.91 -3.18
C CYS A 87 -26.42 18.55 -3.28
N GLU A 88 -27.74 18.49 -3.11
CA GLU A 88 -28.53 17.24 -3.16
C GLU A 88 -28.49 16.59 -4.55
N LYS A 89 -28.31 17.40 -5.62
CA LYS A 89 -28.31 16.91 -7.01
C LYS A 89 -26.97 16.32 -7.42
N CYS A 90 -25.85 16.99 -7.10
CA CYS A 90 -24.51 16.56 -7.56
C CYS A 90 -23.57 16.13 -6.45
N GLY A 91 -23.97 16.29 -5.16
CA GLY A 91 -23.19 15.88 -4.02
C GLY A 91 -21.94 16.73 -3.74
N VAL A 92 -21.77 17.84 -4.46
CA VAL A 92 -20.62 18.73 -4.31
C VAL A 92 -20.87 19.74 -3.18
N GLU A 93 -19.91 19.86 -2.26
CA GLU A 93 -19.92 20.88 -1.23
C GLU A 93 -19.60 22.26 -1.81
N VAL A 94 -20.37 23.27 -1.43
CA VAL A 94 -20.18 24.66 -1.86
C VAL A 94 -19.12 25.32 -1.00
N THR A 95 -17.87 25.29 -1.45
CA THR A 95 -16.71 25.86 -0.76
C THR A 95 -15.70 26.43 -1.75
N LEU A 96 -14.53 26.85 -1.27
CA LEU A 96 -13.45 27.33 -2.11
C LEU A 96 -12.87 26.22 -2.98
N ALA A 97 -12.53 26.51 -4.23
CA ALA A 97 -11.86 25.58 -5.14
C ALA A 97 -10.47 25.15 -4.63
N LYS A 98 -9.84 25.93 -3.75
CA LYS A 98 -8.54 25.63 -3.11
C LYS A 98 -8.55 24.27 -2.40
N VAL A 99 -9.68 23.84 -1.83
CA VAL A 99 -9.79 22.55 -1.12
C VAL A 99 -9.44 21.35 -2.00
N ARG A 100 -9.51 21.48 -3.33
CA ARG A 100 -9.10 20.43 -4.28
C ARG A 100 -7.61 20.09 -4.20
N ARG A 101 -6.78 21.00 -3.67
CA ARG A 101 -5.34 20.77 -3.45
C ARG A 101 -5.04 20.19 -2.09
N GLU A 102 -6.00 20.15 -1.18
CA GLU A 102 -5.86 19.73 0.22
C GLU A 102 -6.54 18.38 0.46
N ARG A 103 -7.68 18.12 -0.22
CA ARG A 103 -8.46 16.90 -0.03
C ARG A 103 -7.82 15.71 -0.70
N MET A 104 -7.80 14.59 0.01
CA MET A 104 -7.33 13.29 -0.45
C MET A 104 -8.52 12.39 -0.76
N GLY A 105 -8.39 11.57 -1.80
CA GLY A 105 -9.24 10.43 -2.08
C GLY A 105 -8.44 9.15 -1.97
N HIS A 106 -9.09 8.00 -2.05
CA HIS A 106 -8.43 6.71 -2.05
C HIS A 106 -8.94 5.82 -3.19
N ILE A 107 -8.17 4.82 -3.52
CA ILE A 107 -8.51 3.76 -4.46
C ILE A 107 -8.42 2.45 -3.70
N GLU A 108 -9.51 1.67 -3.69
CA GLU A 108 -9.48 0.30 -3.17
C GLU A 108 -8.85 -0.61 -4.21
N LEU A 109 -7.83 -1.34 -3.80
CA LEU A 109 -7.17 -2.31 -4.67
C LEU A 109 -7.98 -3.61 -4.70
N ALA A 110 -8.09 -4.23 -5.88
CA ALA A 110 -8.78 -5.51 -6.06
C ALA A 110 -8.05 -6.68 -5.39
N ALA A 111 -6.72 -6.59 -5.28
CA ALA A 111 -5.85 -7.58 -4.66
C ALA A 111 -4.68 -6.90 -3.95
N PRO A 112 -4.03 -7.56 -2.98
CA PRO A 112 -2.81 -7.07 -2.35
C PRO A 112 -1.71 -6.81 -3.39
N VAL A 113 -0.92 -5.76 -3.17
CA VAL A 113 0.22 -5.40 -4.04
C VAL A 113 1.45 -5.24 -3.17
N ALA A 114 2.58 -5.84 -3.58
CA ALA A 114 3.84 -5.70 -2.88
C ALA A 114 4.37 -4.26 -2.97
N HIS A 115 4.75 -3.68 -1.83
CA HIS A 115 5.30 -2.33 -1.79
C HIS A 115 6.71 -2.30 -2.38
N ILE A 116 6.96 -1.38 -3.29
CA ILE A 116 8.22 -1.28 -4.04
C ILE A 116 9.46 -1.10 -3.12
N TRP A 117 9.32 -0.42 -1.99
CA TRP A 117 10.42 -0.23 -1.04
C TRP A 117 10.87 -1.54 -0.38
N PHE A 118 9.98 -2.53 -0.24
CA PHE A 118 10.32 -3.81 0.35
C PHE A 118 10.68 -4.87 -0.68
N LEU A 119 10.24 -4.69 -1.93
CA LEU A 119 10.51 -5.58 -3.05
C LEU A 119 11.79 -5.21 -3.80
N LYS A 120 11.87 -3.99 -4.33
CA LYS A 120 12.93 -3.56 -5.26
C LYS A 120 14.14 -2.89 -4.59
N SER A 121 14.09 -2.58 -3.29
CA SER A 121 15.27 -2.08 -2.59
C SER A 121 16.38 -3.15 -2.53
N LEU A 122 17.62 -2.74 -2.59
CA LEU A 122 18.75 -3.64 -2.47
C LEU A 122 19.40 -3.53 -1.07
N PRO A 123 19.38 -4.59 -0.28
CA PRO A 123 18.77 -5.91 -0.50
C PRO A 123 17.25 -5.90 -0.34
N SER A 124 16.55 -6.72 -1.14
CA SER A 124 15.08 -6.89 -1.02
C SER A 124 14.72 -7.50 0.33
N ARG A 125 13.87 -6.82 1.08
CA ARG A 125 13.44 -7.30 2.41
C ARG A 125 12.52 -8.51 2.30
N ILE A 126 11.58 -8.51 1.36
CA ILE A 126 10.68 -9.63 1.11
C ILE A 126 11.49 -10.89 0.73
N SER A 127 12.44 -10.74 -0.20
CA SER A 127 13.28 -11.86 -0.63
C SER A 127 14.12 -12.45 0.50
N LEU A 128 14.68 -11.59 1.36
CA LEU A 128 15.49 -12.05 2.49
C LEU A 128 14.65 -12.71 3.60
N LEU A 129 13.43 -12.25 3.85
CA LEU A 129 12.52 -12.88 4.80
C LEU A 129 12.15 -14.28 4.33
N LEU A 130 11.74 -14.44 3.07
CA LEU A 130 11.33 -15.72 2.49
C LEU A 130 12.49 -16.64 2.10
N ASP A 131 13.75 -16.22 2.29
CA ASP A 131 14.97 -16.90 1.80
C ASP A 131 14.93 -17.25 0.30
N LYS A 132 14.35 -16.36 -0.48
CA LYS A 132 14.25 -16.48 -1.93
C LYS A 132 15.12 -15.42 -2.62
N THR A 133 15.45 -15.65 -3.88
CA THR A 133 16.07 -14.61 -4.69
C THR A 133 15.00 -13.57 -5.11
N LEU A 134 15.43 -12.36 -5.42
CA LEU A 134 14.49 -11.34 -5.94
C LEU A 134 13.76 -11.81 -7.19
N ARG A 135 14.46 -12.52 -8.08
CA ARG A 135 13.89 -13.04 -9.33
C ARG A 135 12.79 -14.08 -9.08
N GLU A 136 12.96 -14.95 -8.11
CA GLU A 136 11.96 -15.94 -7.71
C GLU A 136 10.71 -15.25 -7.15
N VAL A 137 10.90 -14.26 -6.26
CA VAL A 137 9.77 -13.50 -5.71
C VAL A 137 9.04 -12.73 -6.80
N GLU A 138 9.75 -12.16 -7.77
CA GLU A 138 9.15 -11.49 -8.92
C GLU A 138 8.32 -12.44 -9.78
N ARG A 139 8.80 -13.65 -10.06
CA ARG A 139 8.05 -14.67 -10.80
C ARG A 139 6.72 -15.01 -10.11
N ILE A 140 6.71 -15.14 -8.79
CA ILE A 140 5.49 -15.35 -8.03
C ILE A 140 4.55 -14.13 -8.15
N LEU A 141 5.06 -12.91 -7.92
CA LEU A 141 4.28 -11.68 -7.93
C LEU A 141 3.69 -11.32 -9.29
N TYR A 142 4.38 -11.67 -10.37
CA TYR A 142 3.94 -11.42 -11.75
C TYR A 142 3.17 -12.58 -12.37
N PHE A 143 2.75 -13.56 -11.56
CA PHE A 143 1.95 -14.70 -11.99
C PHE A 143 2.63 -15.62 -13.01
N GLU A 144 3.95 -15.79 -12.90
CA GLU A 144 4.74 -16.68 -13.74
C GLU A 144 4.99 -18.05 -13.08
N SER A 145 4.89 -18.14 -11.73
CA SER A 145 5.13 -19.37 -10.99
C SER A 145 4.25 -19.44 -9.75
N PHE A 146 3.90 -20.67 -9.38
CA PHE A 146 3.19 -20.95 -8.13
C PHE A 146 4.17 -21.01 -6.97
N VAL A 147 3.68 -20.73 -5.76
CA VAL A 147 4.39 -20.97 -4.51
C VAL A 147 3.51 -21.78 -3.57
N VAL A 148 4.06 -22.81 -2.97
CA VAL A 148 3.38 -23.64 -1.99
C VAL A 148 3.17 -22.81 -0.71
N THR A 149 1.92 -22.56 -0.35
CA THR A 149 1.54 -21.87 0.88
C THR A 149 1.36 -22.83 2.05
N ASP A 150 0.72 -23.97 1.79
CA ASP A 150 0.55 -25.05 2.74
C ASP A 150 0.89 -26.39 2.05
N PRO A 151 1.93 -27.12 2.52
CA PRO A 151 2.30 -28.41 1.94
C PRO A 151 1.36 -29.54 2.33
N GLY A 152 0.49 -29.37 3.35
CA GLY A 152 -0.36 -30.47 3.85
C GLY A 152 0.43 -31.71 4.27
N MET A 153 0.00 -32.89 3.80
CA MET A 153 0.68 -34.18 4.05
C MET A 153 1.51 -34.66 2.84
N THR A 154 1.89 -33.74 1.97
CA THR A 154 2.67 -34.07 0.76
C THR A 154 4.17 -33.97 0.97
N ASP A 155 4.97 -34.36 -0.02
CA ASP A 155 6.44 -34.26 -0.02
C ASP A 155 6.94 -32.83 -0.36
N LEU A 156 6.02 -31.89 -0.54
CA LEU A 156 6.34 -30.50 -0.87
C LEU A 156 6.83 -29.71 0.34
N GLU A 157 7.64 -28.70 0.09
CA GLU A 157 8.10 -27.80 1.15
C GLU A 157 7.33 -26.47 1.11
N LYS A 158 7.03 -25.91 2.27
CA LYS A 158 6.43 -24.58 2.36
C LYS A 158 7.34 -23.53 1.71
N GLY A 159 6.77 -22.75 0.81
CA GLY A 159 7.52 -21.75 0.04
C GLY A 159 8.25 -22.34 -1.17
N GLN A 160 8.11 -23.62 -1.49
CA GLN A 160 8.63 -24.20 -2.73
C GLN A 160 7.97 -23.53 -3.93
N ILE A 161 8.76 -23.25 -4.97
CA ILE A 161 8.29 -22.64 -6.19
C ILE A 161 8.07 -23.75 -7.22
N LEU A 162 6.91 -23.73 -7.82
CA LEU A 162 6.50 -24.68 -8.87
C LEU A 162 6.22 -23.91 -10.15
N ASP A 163 6.69 -24.45 -11.25
CA ASP A 163 6.28 -23.97 -12.57
C ASP A 163 4.87 -24.51 -12.88
N GLU A 164 4.24 -24.02 -13.93
CA GLU A 164 2.86 -24.38 -14.27
C GLU A 164 2.71 -25.89 -14.52
N GLU A 165 3.67 -26.49 -15.22
CA GLU A 165 3.70 -27.94 -15.49
C GLU A 165 3.86 -28.74 -14.19
N GLU A 166 4.83 -28.39 -13.35
CA GLU A 166 5.07 -29.02 -12.05
C GLU A 166 3.86 -28.91 -11.11
N TYR A 167 3.17 -27.75 -11.13
CA TYR A 167 1.97 -27.54 -10.32
C TYR A 167 0.85 -28.49 -10.75
N PHE A 168 0.58 -28.63 -12.04
CA PHE A 168 -0.45 -29.55 -12.53
C PHE A 168 -0.09 -31.03 -12.29
N GLU A 169 1.17 -31.42 -12.45
CA GLU A 169 1.63 -32.78 -12.12
C GLU A 169 1.39 -33.09 -10.63
N LYS A 170 1.75 -32.16 -9.74
CA LYS A 170 1.52 -32.33 -8.30
C LYS A 170 0.03 -32.28 -7.92
N LEU A 171 -0.76 -31.51 -8.63
CA LEU A 171 -2.21 -31.50 -8.44
C LEU A 171 -2.88 -32.82 -8.87
N GLU A 172 -2.39 -33.45 -9.93
CA GLU A 172 -2.85 -34.80 -10.33
C GLU A 172 -2.40 -35.88 -9.33
N GLU A 173 -1.20 -35.75 -8.74
CA GLU A 173 -0.66 -36.70 -7.78
C GLU A 173 -1.32 -36.62 -6.40
N PHE A 174 -1.49 -35.41 -5.85
CA PHE A 174 -1.93 -35.16 -4.46
C PHE A 174 -3.32 -34.53 -4.35
N GLY A 175 -3.93 -34.14 -5.47
CA GLY A 175 -5.24 -33.48 -5.44
C GLY A 175 -5.26 -32.19 -4.62
N GLU A 176 -6.21 -32.07 -3.73
CA GLU A 176 -6.43 -30.87 -2.86
C GLU A 176 -5.69 -30.99 -1.50
N GLU A 177 -4.75 -31.92 -1.33
CA GLU A 177 -4.03 -32.11 -0.07
C GLU A 177 -3.02 -31.00 0.24
N PHE A 178 -2.61 -30.21 -0.75
CA PHE A 178 -1.73 -29.05 -0.59
C PHE A 178 -2.38 -27.78 -1.15
N SER A 179 -1.88 -26.64 -0.72
CA SER A 179 -2.30 -25.33 -1.24
C SER A 179 -1.10 -24.60 -1.85
N ALA A 180 -1.27 -24.15 -3.08
CA ALA A 180 -0.30 -23.27 -3.74
C ALA A 180 -1.03 -22.13 -4.46
N GLY A 181 -0.35 -21.02 -4.64
CA GLY A 181 -0.95 -19.86 -5.28
C GLY A 181 0.08 -18.95 -5.91
N MET A 182 -0.40 -17.93 -6.60
CA MET A 182 0.43 -16.90 -7.26
C MET A 182 0.09 -15.50 -6.72
N GLY A 183 0.94 -14.53 -7.05
CA GLY A 183 0.71 -13.14 -6.75
C GLY A 183 1.07 -12.73 -5.33
N ALA A 184 0.76 -11.47 -5.00
CA ALA A 184 1.11 -10.88 -3.71
C ALA A 184 0.31 -11.46 -2.54
N GLU A 185 -0.86 -12.05 -2.78
CA GLU A 185 -1.67 -12.69 -1.75
C GLU A 185 -0.95 -13.91 -1.16
N SER A 186 -0.39 -14.78 -2.00
CA SER A 186 0.38 -15.94 -1.57
C SER A 186 1.64 -15.54 -0.80
N VAL A 187 2.33 -14.50 -1.26
CA VAL A 187 3.47 -13.93 -0.54
C VAL A 187 3.05 -13.38 0.84
N LYS A 188 1.88 -12.73 0.92
CA LYS A 188 1.34 -12.22 2.18
C LYS A 188 1.00 -13.35 3.15
N ILE A 189 0.40 -14.45 2.68
CA ILE A 189 0.11 -15.64 3.51
C ILE A 189 1.40 -16.18 4.10
N LEU A 190 2.44 -16.40 3.28
CA LEU A 190 3.74 -16.89 3.74
C LEU A 190 4.37 -15.98 4.79
N LEU A 191 4.28 -14.67 4.63
CA LEU A 191 4.82 -13.70 5.59
C LEU A 191 4.01 -13.64 6.88
N SER A 192 2.67 -13.77 6.81
CA SER A 192 1.79 -13.72 7.98
C SER A 192 1.92 -14.95 8.89
N GLU A 193 2.20 -16.10 8.29
CA GLU A 193 2.39 -17.37 9.02
C GLU A 193 3.82 -17.60 9.51
N MET A 194 4.75 -16.70 9.16
CA MET A 194 6.15 -16.79 9.54
C MET A 194 6.34 -16.57 11.06
N ASN A 195 6.95 -17.54 11.73
CA ASN A 195 7.38 -17.40 13.11
C ASN A 195 8.82 -16.86 13.16
N LEU A 196 8.96 -15.56 13.48
CA LEU A 196 10.26 -14.88 13.50
C LEU A 196 11.27 -15.49 14.47
N ASP A 197 10.83 -15.97 15.63
CA ASP A 197 11.75 -16.52 16.65
C ASP A 197 12.31 -17.86 16.21
N ASN A 198 11.50 -18.73 15.62
CA ASN A 198 11.96 -19.99 15.05
C ASN A 198 12.94 -19.74 13.89
N GLU A 199 12.59 -18.84 12.96
CA GLU A 199 13.46 -18.49 11.84
C GLU A 199 14.82 -17.92 12.30
N ILE A 200 14.83 -17.10 13.35
CA ILE A 200 16.07 -16.57 13.92
C ILE A 200 16.94 -17.71 14.47
N SER A 201 16.35 -18.67 15.19
CA SER A 201 17.06 -19.79 15.77
C SER A 201 17.67 -20.70 14.68
N GLU A 202 16.87 -21.06 13.67
CA GLU A 202 17.32 -21.87 12.54
C GLU A 202 18.45 -21.21 11.75
N VAL A 203 18.32 -19.92 11.45
CA VAL A 203 19.37 -19.17 10.74
C VAL A 203 20.64 -19.05 11.55
N GLN A 204 20.53 -18.93 12.88
CA GLN A 204 21.70 -18.92 13.78
C GLN A 204 22.44 -20.25 13.76
N GLU A 205 21.73 -21.38 13.88
CA GLU A 205 22.28 -22.71 13.75
C GLU A 205 22.96 -22.96 12.40
N GLN A 206 22.35 -22.50 11.33
CA GLN A 206 22.93 -22.60 9.99
C GLN A 206 24.22 -21.78 9.85
N ILE A 207 24.33 -20.62 10.48
CA ILE A 207 25.55 -19.80 10.50
C ILE A 207 26.66 -20.54 11.24
N ASP A 208 26.33 -21.16 12.36
CA ASP A 208 27.30 -21.84 13.21
C ASP A 208 27.83 -23.16 12.58
N SER A 209 26.96 -23.86 11.84
CA SER A 209 27.29 -25.10 11.14
C SER A 209 27.98 -24.92 9.79
N THR A 210 27.85 -23.77 9.16
CA THR A 210 28.36 -23.51 7.79
C THR A 210 29.84 -23.11 7.82
N ASN A 211 30.67 -23.71 6.96
CA ASN A 211 32.09 -23.36 6.81
C ASN A 211 32.34 -22.36 5.64
N SER A 212 31.34 -22.05 4.84
CA SER A 212 31.48 -21.16 3.68
C SER A 212 31.25 -19.70 4.06
N ASP A 213 32.25 -18.84 3.89
CA ASP A 213 32.18 -17.41 4.19
C ASP A 213 31.09 -16.66 3.36
N ALA A 214 30.89 -17.07 2.13
CA ALA A 214 29.84 -16.50 1.26
C ALA A 214 28.44 -16.81 1.80
N LYS A 215 28.19 -18.06 2.22
CA LYS A 215 26.92 -18.46 2.83
C LYS A 215 26.72 -17.75 4.19
N LYS A 216 27.74 -17.71 5.04
CA LYS A 216 27.69 -16.96 6.31
C LYS A 216 27.30 -15.51 6.12
N LYS A 217 27.86 -14.84 5.11
CA LYS A 217 27.54 -13.45 4.80
C LYS A 217 26.09 -13.26 4.35
N LYS A 218 25.54 -14.21 3.55
CA LYS A 218 24.12 -14.18 3.14
C LYS A 218 23.20 -14.36 4.36
N LEU A 219 23.45 -15.40 5.17
CA LEU A 219 22.68 -15.71 6.36
C LEU A 219 22.74 -14.60 7.42
N SER A 220 23.90 -13.97 7.62
CA SER A 220 24.05 -12.84 8.54
C SER A 220 23.22 -11.63 8.11
N LYS A 221 23.07 -11.39 6.80
CA LYS A 221 22.16 -10.33 6.29
C LYS A 221 20.70 -10.65 6.57
N ARG A 222 20.29 -11.92 6.36
CA ARG A 222 18.94 -12.39 6.69
C ARG A 222 18.65 -12.24 8.18
N LEU A 223 19.55 -12.73 9.03
CA LEU A 223 19.45 -12.65 10.48
C LEU A 223 19.29 -11.20 10.97
N LYS A 224 20.05 -10.27 10.40
CA LYS A 224 19.94 -8.83 10.73
C LYS A 224 18.56 -8.28 10.47
N ILE A 225 17.91 -8.68 9.38
CA ILE A 225 16.56 -8.22 9.05
C ILE A 225 15.54 -8.87 9.97
N LEU A 226 15.59 -10.18 10.21
CA LEU A 226 14.70 -10.87 11.14
C LEU A 226 14.75 -10.23 12.54
N LYS A 227 15.95 -10.01 13.08
CA LYS A 227 16.15 -9.32 14.37
C LYS A 227 15.62 -7.87 14.37
N ALA A 228 15.69 -7.17 13.24
CA ALA A 228 15.13 -5.81 13.13
C ALA A 228 13.60 -5.80 13.19
N PHE A 229 12.91 -6.80 12.63
CA PHE A 229 11.45 -6.94 12.76
C PHE A 229 11.06 -7.25 14.22
N THR A 230 11.73 -8.20 14.87
CA THR A 230 11.46 -8.53 16.28
C THR A 230 11.72 -7.33 17.20
N SER A 231 12.85 -6.61 17.03
CA SER A 231 13.19 -5.45 17.88
C SER A 231 12.26 -4.25 17.68
N SER A 232 11.69 -4.08 16.50
CA SER A 232 10.73 -3.01 16.20
C SER A 232 9.28 -3.39 16.50
N ASN A 233 9.02 -4.63 16.90
CA ASN A 233 7.69 -5.20 17.13
C ASN A 233 6.76 -5.04 15.90
N ASN A 234 7.33 -5.09 14.70
CA ASN A 234 6.59 -5.07 13.46
C ASN A 234 6.40 -6.51 12.95
N LYS A 235 5.25 -6.74 12.32
CA LYS A 235 4.98 -8.00 11.63
C LYS A 235 5.51 -7.95 10.18
N PRO A 236 5.93 -9.11 9.62
CA PRO A 236 6.42 -9.18 8.23
C PRO A 236 5.36 -8.91 7.16
N GLU A 237 4.07 -9.13 7.47
CA GLU A 237 2.90 -8.99 6.58
C GLU A 237 2.59 -7.56 6.09
#